data_e3ca25513260bc2b38d0375f876e89a0
#
_entry.id   e3ca25513260bc2b38d0375f876e89a0
#
_cell.length_a   1.000
_cell.length_b   1.000
_cell.length_c   1.000
_cell.angle_alpha   90.00
_cell.angle_beta   90.00
_cell.angle_gamma   90.00
#
_symmetry.space_group_name_H-M   'P 1'
#
loop_
_entity.id
_entity.type
_entity.pdbx_description
1 polymer ?
#
loop_
_entity_poly.entity_id
_entity_poly.type
_entity_poly.pdbx_seq_one_letter_code
_entity_poly.pdbx_strand_id
1 'polypeptide(L)'
;MTGLFRKFKEKKIAEFKEKQSMMNGKELKKLLTMFKENRDEIEKRTGKRPDIDDTTKLFMQKILNVWMSEGKDIDDEKFWNAVDYNRQFDYPVEYYERRART
;
A
#
# COMPACT_ATOMS: atom_id res chain seq x y z
N MET A 1 17.88 7.33 30.37
CA MET A 1 16.85 8.19 29.81
C MET A 1 16.35 7.81 28.43
N THR A 2 16.90 6.76 27.87
CA THR A 2 16.44 6.18 26.62
C THR A 2 15.04 5.56 26.71
N GLY A 3 14.57 5.19 27.91
CA GLY A 3 13.28 4.53 28.15
C GLY A 3 12.04 5.40 27.88
N LEU A 4 12.08 6.68 28.25
CA LEU A 4 10.95 7.61 28.05
C LEU A 4 10.76 7.95 26.57
N PHE A 5 11.85 8.17 25.87
CA PHE A 5 11.83 8.46 24.44
C PHE A 5 11.33 7.27 23.63
N ARG A 6 11.75 6.06 24.03
CA ARG A 6 11.34 4.80 23.41
C ARG A 6 9.84 4.56 23.60
N LYS A 7 9.30 4.77 24.81
CA LYS A 7 7.86 4.64 25.09
C LYS A 7 7.03 5.63 24.28
N PHE A 8 7.49 6.88 24.17
CA PHE A 8 6.82 7.89 23.34
C PHE A 8 6.78 7.50 21.88
N LYS A 9 7.89 7.02 21.34
CA LYS A 9 8.00 6.56 19.96
C LYS A 9 7.11 5.35 19.70
N GLU A 10 7.09 4.39 20.60
CA GLU A 10 6.23 3.20 20.52
C GLU A 10 4.75 3.58 20.54
N LYS A 11 4.37 4.52 21.38
CA LYS A 11 2.99 5.04 21.46
C LYS A 11 2.58 5.70 20.14
N LYS A 12 3.44 6.52 19.55
CA LYS A 12 3.19 7.17 18.25
C LYS A 12 3.04 6.15 17.12
N ILE A 13 3.88 5.14 17.10
CA ILE A 13 3.79 4.05 16.12
C ILE A 13 2.47 3.29 16.30
N ALA A 14 2.10 2.97 17.52
CA ALA A 14 0.84 2.27 17.82
C ALA A 14 -0.37 3.09 17.39
N GLU A 15 -0.40 4.38 17.69
CA GLU A 15 -1.47 5.31 17.26
C GLU A 15 -1.56 5.39 15.74
N PHE A 16 -0.43 5.45 15.05
CA PHE A 16 -0.38 5.47 13.60
C PHE A 16 -0.91 4.17 12.99
N LYS A 17 -0.51 3.02 13.53
CA LYS A 17 -1.00 1.70 13.10
C LYS A 17 -2.51 1.56 13.32
N GLU A 18 -3.01 2.01 14.47
CA GLU A 18 -4.43 2.01 14.78
C GLU A 18 -5.22 2.88 13.78
N LYS A 19 -4.71 4.07 13.51
CA LYS A 19 -5.30 4.98 12.54
C LYS A 19 -5.36 4.35 11.13
N GLN A 20 -4.30 3.68 10.72
CA GLN A 20 -4.26 2.97 9.44
C GLN A 20 -5.26 1.81 9.38
N SER A 21 -5.42 1.06 10.47
CA SER A 21 -6.36 -0.06 10.52
C SER A 21 -7.82 0.38 10.44
N MET A 22 -8.10 1.65 10.75
CA MET A 22 -9.44 2.24 10.66
C MET A 22 -9.77 2.82 9.28
N MET A 23 -8.79 2.88 8.38
CA MET A 23 -9.02 3.37 7.02
C MET A 23 -9.85 2.38 6.21
N ASN A 24 -10.88 2.90 5.53
CA ASN A 24 -11.67 2.09 4.60
C ASN A 24 -10.95 1.95 3.24
N GLY A 25 -11.46 1.06 2.40
CA GLY A 25 -10.85 0.78 1.09
C GLY A 25 -10.72 2.00 0.20
N LYS A 26 -11.66 2.94 0.27
CA LYS A 26 -11.65 4.17 -0.50
C LYS A 26 -10.49 5.10 -0.11
N GLU A 27 -10.24 5.23 1.20
CA GLU A 27 -9.13 6.03 1.72
C GLU A 27 -7.79 5.43 1.38
N LEU A 28 -7.66 4.10 1.48
CA LEU A 28 -6.44 3.37 1.09
C LEU A 28 -6.16 3.53 -0.40
N LYS A 29 -7.18 3.46 -1.24
CA LYS A 29 -7.07 3.70 -2.68
C LYS A 29 -6.56 5.09 -3.00
N LYS A 30 -7.07 6.11 -2.31
CA LYS A 30 -6.60 7.50 -2.44
C LYS A 30 -5.12 7.63 -2.15
N LEU A 31 -4.65 7.00 -1.06
CA LEU A 31 -3.24 7.02 -0.69
C LEU A 31 -2.36 6.33 -1.73
N LEU A 32 -2.80 5.19 -2.24
CA LEU A 32 -2.07 4.48 -3.29
C LEU A 32 -1.96 5.30 -4.57
N THR A 33 -3.02 6.04 -4.91
CA THR A 33 -3.01 6.98 -6.05
C THR A 33 -1.98 8.09 -5.83
N MET A 34 -1.92 8.66 -4.62
CA MET A 34 -0.94 9.68 -4.26
C MET A 34 0.49 9.16 -4.36
N PHE A 35 0.74 7.94 -3.89
CA PHE A 35 2.06 7.31 -4.01
C PHE A 35 2.46 7.09 -5.47
N LYS A 36 1.51 6.68 -6.31
CA LYS A 36 1.73 6.55 -7.75
C LYS A 36 2.09 7.89 -8.39
N GLU A 37 1.33 8.93 -8.08
CA GLU A 37 1.57 10.29 -8.59
C GLU A 37 2.94 10.81 -8.17
N ASN A 38 3.37 10.51 -6.94
CA ASN A 38 4.70 10.87 -6.47
C ASN A 38 5.79 10.18 -7.29
N ARG A 39 5.62 8.91 -7.63
CA ARG A 39 6.56 8.20 -8.52
C ARG A 39 6.56 8.76 -9.93
N ASP A 40 5.38 9.14 -10.46
CA ASP A 40 5.26 9.82 -11.76
C ASP A 40 6.06 11.13 -11.77
N GLU A 41 5.97 11.90 -10.69
CA GLU A 41 6.71 13.16 -10.53
C GLU A 41 8.22 12.93 -10.51
N ILE A 42 8.69 11.93 -9.76
CA ILE A 42 10.12 11.58 -9.71
C ILE A 42 10.61 11.16 -11.09
N GLU A 43 9.83 10.36 -11.81
CA GLU A 43 10.17 9.94 -13.18
C GLU A 43 10.34 11.15 -14.11
N LYS A 44 9.46 12.13 -14.03
CA LYS A 44 9.56 13.36 -14.82
C LYS A 44 10.85 14.13 -14.54
N ARG A 45 11.31 14.14 -13.29
CA ARG A 45 12.51 14.88 -12.88
C ARG A 45 13.79 14.14 -13.22
N THR A 46 13.82 12.84 -13.04
CA THR A 46 15.04 12.04 -13.10
C THR A 46 15.14 11.16 -14.35
N GLY A 47 14.05 11.00 -15.08
CA GLY A 47 13.97 10.10 -16.23
C GLY A 47 13.84 8.62 -15.85
N LYS A 48 13.84 8.30 -14.55
CA LYS A 48 13.72 6.92 -14.06
C LYS A 48 12.61 6.84 -13.01
N ARG A 49 11.71 5.88 -13.21
CA ARG A 49 10.62 5.61 -12.27
C ARG A 49 11.13 4.74 -11.12
N PRO A 50 10.96 5.18 -9.86
CA PRO A 50 11.34 4.33 -8.73
C PRO A 50 10.40 3.13 -8.58
N ASP A 51 10.92 2.05 -8.03
CA ASP A 51 10.13 0.86 -7.69
C ASP A 51 9.16 1.18 -6.54
N ILE A 52 8.16 0.30 -6.39
CA ILE A 52 7.22 0.36 -5.27
C ILE A 52 8.01 0.18 -3.96
N ASP A 53 7.89 1.15 -3.06
CA ASP A 53 8.56 1.12 -1.78
C ASP A 53 7.77 0.30 -0.73
N ASP A 54 8.39 0.08 0.42
CA ASP A 54 7.79 -0.71 1.50
C ASP A 54 6.53 -0.07 2.06
N THR A 55 6.47 1.26 2.09
CA THR A 55 5.30 2.00 2.54
C THR A 55 4.11 1.73 1.63
N THR A 56 4.33 1.81 0.32
CA THR A 56 3.29 1.50 -0.68
C THR A 56 2.83 0.05 -0.56
N LYS A 57 3.77 -0.88 -0.40
CA LYS A 57 3.44 -2.31 -0.20
C LYS A 57 2.59 -2.53 1.04
N LEU A 58 2.88 -1.83 2.13
CA LEU A 58 2.09 -1.91 3.35
C LEU A 58 0.63 -1.50 3.10
N PHE A 59 0.41 -0.40 2.38
CA PHE A 59 -0.94 0.05 2.05
C PHE A 59 -1.63 -0.88 1.07
N MET A 60 -0.91 -1.47 0.12
CA MET A 60 -1.46 -2.49 -0.78
C MET A 60 -1.90 -3.73 -0.01
N GLN A 61 -1.14 -4.17 0.99
CA GLN A 61 -1.54 -5.28 1.86
C GLN A 61 -2.82 -4.95 2.63
N LYS A 62 -2.96 -3.71 3.09
CA LYS A 62 -4.17 -3.29 3.80
C LYS A 62 -5.40 -3.29 2.90
N ILE A 63 -5.28 -2.83 1.66
CA ILE A 63 -6.41 -2.87 0.73
C ILE A 63 -6.79 -4.31 0.38
N LEU A 64 -5.80 -5.18 0.25
CA LEU A 64 -6.03 -6.61 0.06
C LEU A 64 -6.84 -7.19 1.23
N ASN A 65 -6.46 -6.86 2.45
CA ASN A 65 -7.18 -7.29 3.66
C ASN A 65 -8.63 -6.76 3.69
N VAL A 66 -8.84 -5.52 3.26
CA VAL A 66 -10.20 -4.94 3.16
C VAL A 66 -11.04 -5.72 2.15
N TRP A 67 -10.50 -6.03 0.99
CA TRP A 67 -11.21 -6.81 -0.02
C TRP A 67 -11.58 -8.20 0.49
N MET A 68 -10.68 -8.85 1.18
CA MET A 68 -10.93 -10.16 1.79
C MET A 68 -12.02 -10.08 2.86
N SER A 69 -12.01 -9.02 3.68
CA SER A 69 -13.03 -8.81 4.70
C SER A 69 -14.42 -8.51 4.10
N GLU A 70 -14.46 -7.94 2.90
CA GLU A 70 -15.68 -7.70 2.15
C GLU A 70 -16.21 -8.95 1.44
N GLY A 71 -15.54 -10.07 1.61
CA GLY A 71 -15.94 -11.35 1.02
C GLY A 71 -15.55 -11.53 -0.44
N LYS A 72 -14.62 -10.71 -0.95
CA LYS A 72 -14.10 -10.88 -2.30
C LYS A 72 -13.20 -12.11 -2.38
N ASP A 73 -13.31 -12.85 -3.45
CA ASP A 73 -12.47 -14.03 -3.69
C ASP A 73 -11.13 -13.61 -4.26
N ILE A 74 -10.20 -13.27 -3.36
CA ILE A 74 -8.88 -12.73 -3.69
C ILE A 74 -7.81 -13.78 -3.36
N ASP A 75 -6.93 -14.03 -4.31
CA ASP A 75 -5.74 -14.86 -4.14
C ASP A 75 -4.52 -13.96 -3.89
N ASP A 76 -3.97 -14.01 -2.69
CA ASP A 76 -2.80 -13.24 -2.24
C ASP A 76 -1.61 -13.42 -3.18
N GLU A 77 -1.32 -14.65 -3.53
CA GLU A 77 -0.16 -14.98 -4.37
C GLU A 77 -0.28 -14.35 -5.75
N LYS A 78 -1.45 -14.47 -6.37
CA LYS A 78 -1.71 -13.85 -7.68
C LYS A 78 -1.63 -12.33 -7.63
N PHE A 79 -2.15 -11.74 -6.55
CA PHE A 79 -2.06 -10.30 -6.33
C PHE A 79 -0.60 -9.84 -6.29
N TRP A 80 0.21 -10.46 -5.44
CA TRP A 80 1.61 -10.07 -5.26
C TRP A 80 2.47 -10.40 -6.47
N ASN A 81 2.16 -11.48 -7.19
CA ASN A 81 2.84 -11.77 -8.45
C ASN A 81 2.57 -10.69 -9.50
N ALA A 82 1.34 -10.16 -9.57
CA ALA A 82 1.00 -9.06 -10.47
C ALA A 82 1.73 -7.77 -10.08
N VAL A 83 1.85 -7.49 -8.78
CA VAL A 83 2.59 -6.34 -8.26
C VAL A 83 4.09 -6.46 -8.58
N ASP A 84 4.68 -7.63 -8.34
CA ASP A 84 6.10 -7.88 -8.62
C ASP A 84 6.42 -7.78 -10.12
N TYR A 85 5.50 -8.24 -10.96
CA TYR A 85 5.63 -8.09 -12.41
C TYR A 85 5.61 -6.61 -12.82
N ASN A 86 4.77 -5.82 -12.19
CA ASN A 86 4.64 -4.38 -12.43
C ASN A 86 5.26 -3.58 -11.28
N ARG A 87 6.57 -3.73 -11.08
CA ARG A 87 7.32 -3.13 -9.97
C ARG A 87 7.10 -1.63 -9.78
N GLN A 88 6.66 -0.95 -10.82
CA GLN A 88 6.48 0.49 -10.82
C GLN A 88 5.02 0.92 -10.59
N PHE A 89 4.13 -0.01 -10.29
CA PHE A 89 2.72 0.28 -10.05
C PHE A 89 2.10 1.12 -11.18
N ASP A 90 2.22 0.63 -12.41
CA ASP A 90 1.74 1.35 -13.60
C ASP A 90 0.21 1.30 -13.77
N TYR A 91 -0.45 0.40 -13.05
CA TYR A 91 -1.87 0.14 -13.17
C TYR A 91 -2.65 0.61 -11.94
N PRO A 92 -3.94 0.98 -12.10
CA PRO A 92 -4.82 1.23 -10.97
C PRO A 92 -4.97 0.00 -10.07
N VAL A 93 -5.32 0.21 -8.82
CA VAL A 93 -5.50 -0.87 -7.82
C VAL A 93 -6.49 -1.93 -8.31
N GLU A 94 -7.54 -1.52 -9.03
CA GLU A 94 -8.54 -2.42 -9.59
C GLU A 94 -7.97 -3.45 -10.57
N TYR A 95 -6.88 -3.10 -11.24
CA TYR A 95 -6.18 -4.04 -12.11
C TYR A 95 -5.65 -5.24 -11.33
N TYR A 96 -5.01 -4.98 -10.19
CA TYR A 96 -4.46 -6.03 -9.33
C TYR A 96 -5.57 -6.86 -8.69
N GLU A 97 -6.68 -6.23 -8.33
CA GLU A 97 -7.87 -6.92 -7.85
C GLU A 97 -8.37 -7.94 -8.88
N ARG A 98 -8.52 -7.51 -10.13
CA ARG A 98 -8.98 -8.41 -11.22
C ARG A 98 -8.01 -9.56 -11.46
N ARG A 99 -6.70 -9.30 -11.38
CA ARG A 99 -5.68 -10.34 -11.55
C ARG A 99 -5.67 -11.34 -10.41
N ALA A 100 -6.08 -10.94 -9.22
CA ALA A 100 -6.09 -11.77 -8.03
C ALA A 100 -7.39 -12.56 -7.83
N ARG A 101 -8.43 -12.26 -8.58
CA ARG A 101 -9.67 -13.01 -8.52
C ARG A 101 -9.51 -14.39 -9.18
N THR A 102 -9.91 -15.40 -8.46
CA THR A 102 -9.87 -16.80 -8.91
C THR A 102 -11.01 -17.15 -9.87
#